data_9b9736b31faa7c28ab4f669776a6b533
#
_entry.id   9b9736b31faa7c28ab4f669776a6b533
#
_cell.length_a   1.000
_cell.length_b   1.000
_cell.length_c   1.000
_cell.angle_alpha   90.00
_cell.angle_beta   90.00
_cell.angle_gamma   90.00
#
_symmetry.space_group_name_H-M   'P 1'
#
loop_
_entity.id
_entity.type
_entity.pdbx_description
1 polymer ?
#
loop_
_entity_poly.entity_id
_entity_poly.type
_entity_poly.pdbx_seq_one_letter_code
_entity_poly.pdbx_strand_id
1 'polypeptide(L)'
;MKTNRKRVVITGMGILSSLADNIEDFRLALLQKENGITDSARFSEWFENARAAEVLHEIDCPELSEEIIASLDNAALWAYKVGRDALIQAGLVNCPRCLDEMGLIVGVSSAGTEAFLPLFEQRIQDFSLRKAMYSGGFSSCCSSVSTLLGLKGGVELVATACTASPNAVGMAFDYIQNGKSSAMLAVGTEPIYLPTFAGFYALNVMHPVSCSPFSGQSGMSIGEGAGAIVLEEYEHAIARGAT
;
A
#
# COMPACT_ATOMS: atom_id res chain seq x y z
N MET A 1 11.55 -5.44 36.28
CA MET A 1 10.08 -5.50 36.02
C MET A 1 9.88 -6.37 34.78
N LYS A 2 9.19 -7.51 34.85
CA LYS A 2 8.74 -8.23 33.65
C LYS A 2 7.68 -7.35 33.00
N THR A 3 8.00 -6.70 31.88
CA THR A 3 7.00 -6.04 31.05
C THR A 3 6.07 -7.13 30.56
N ASN A 4 4.82 -7.06 30.97
CA ASN A 4 3.77 -7.99 30.51
C ASN A 4 3.41 -7.59 29.07
N ARG A 5 4.31 -7.95 28.12
CA ARG A 5 4.12 -7.65 26.70
C ARG A 5 2.96 -8.49 26.17
N LYS A 6 2.05 -7.85 25.48
CA LYS A 6 0.91 -8.52 24.86
C LYS A 6 1.38 -9.33 23.64
N ARG A 7 0.74 -10.46 23.39
CA ARG A 7 0.93 -11.24 22.16
C ARG A 7 0.18 -10.56 21.03
N VAL A 8 0.76 -10.56 19.84
CA VAL A 8 0.18 -9.98 18.64
C VAL A 8 0.02 -11.06 17.58
N VAL A 9 -1.14 -11.09 16.94
CA VAL A 9 -1.47 -12.05 15.87
C VAL A 9 -1.95 -11.32 14.63
N ILE A 10 -1.80 -11.97 13.48
CA ILE A 10 -2.37 -11.52 12.21
C ILE A 10 -3.71 -12.24 12.04
N THR A 11 -4.78 -11.51 11.81
CA THR A 11 -6.13 -12.04 11.62
C THR A 11 -6.71 -11.78 10.24
N GLY A 12 -6.07 -10.94 9.44
CA GLY A 12 -6.48 -10.69 8.07
C GLY A 12 -5.35 -10.14 7.22
N MET A 13 -5.42 -10.43 5.92
CA MET A 13 -4.45 -10.01 4.92
C MET A 13 -5.17 -9.57 3.64
N GLY A 14 -4.59 -8.62 2.94
CA GLY A 14 -4.99 -8.19 1.61
C GLY A 14 -3.76 -7.94 0.75
N ILE A 15 -3.87 -8.19 -0.56
CA ILE A 15 -2.78 -8.00 -1.50
C ILE A 15 -3.29 -7.48 -2.83
N LEU A 16 -2.43 -6.71 -3.48
CA LEU A 16 -2.54 -6.27 -4.87
C LEU A 16 -1.14 -6.26 -5.45
N SER A 17 -0.95 -6.94 -6.56
CA SER A 17 0.36 -7.03 -7.23
C SER A 17 0.16 -7.20 -8.74
N SER A 18 1.25 -7.19 -9.50
CA SER A 18 1.22 -7.54 -10.94
C SER A 18 0.73 -8.95 -11.25
N LEU A 19 0.70 -9.85 -10.26
CA LEU A 19 0.29 -11.25 -10.44
C LEU A 19 -1.16 -11.50 -10.05
N ALA A 20 -1.69 -10.77 -9.06
CA ALA A 20 -3.02 -10.99 -8.55
C ALA A 20 -3.49 -9.83 -7.66
N ASP A 21 -4.79 -9.76 -7.45
CA ASP A 21 -5.49 -8.78 -6.60
C ASP A 21 -6.10 -9.41 -5.34
N ASN A 22 -5.84 -10.69 -5.10
CA ASN A 22 -6.30 -11.43 -3.92
C ASN A 22 -5.27 -12.47 -3.47
N ILE A 23 -5.38 -12.88 -2.21
CA ILE A 23 -4.39 -13.77 -1.56
C ILE A 23 -4.33 -15.15 -2.22
N GLU A 24 -5.46 -15.72 -2.63
CA GLU A 24 -5.48 -17.09 -3.16
C GLU A 24 -4.84 -17.18 -4.54
N ASP A 25 -5.20 -16.28 -5.45
CA ASP A 25 -4.59 -16.24 -6.79
C ASP A 25 -3.10 -15.86 -6.71
N PHE A 26 -2.73 -14.94 -5.81
CA PHE A 26 -1.34 -14.63 -5.55
C PHE A 26 -0.54 -15.85 -5.07
N ARG A 27 -1.12 -16.62 -4.15
CA ARG A 27 -0.52 -17.88 -3.68
C ARG A 27 -0.33 -18.88 -4.80
N LEU A 28 -1.33 -19.02 -5.68
CA LEU A 28 -1.26 -19.91 -6.84
C LEU A 28 -0.19 -19.47 -7.83
N ALA A 29 -0.13 -18.17 -8.18
CA ALA A 29 0.88 -17.61 -9.07
C ALA A 29 2.31 -17.85 -8.54
N LEU A 30 2.53 -17.68 -7.23
CA LEU A 30 3.82 -17.98 -6.59
C LEU A 30 4.19 -19.47 -6.69
N LEU A 31 3.23 -20.38 -6.47
CA LEU A 31 3.46 -21.84 -6.59
C LEU A 31 3.77 -22.24 -8.04
N GLN A 32 3.17 -21.55 -9.01
CA GLN A 32 3.40 -21.75 -10.44
C GLN A 32 4.68 -21.05 -10.92
N LYS A 33 5.36 -20.28 -10.04
CA LYS A 33 6.57 -19.50 -10.34
C LYS A 33 6.33 -18.47 -11.44
N GLU A 34 5.15 -17.87 -11.46
CA GLU A 34 4.84 -16.79 -12.39
C GLU A 34 5.71 -15.56 -12.12
N ASN A 35 5.97 -14.81 -13.19
CA ASN A 35 6.77 -13.59 -13.15
C ASN A 35 5.98 -12.45 -13.77
N GLY A 36 5.67 -11.42 -12.98
CA GLY A 36 4.92 -10.24 -13.40
C GLY A 36 5.77 -9.15 -14.08
N ILE A 37 7.08 -9.35 -14.26
CA ILE A 37 7.96 -8.35 -14.89
C ILE A 37 7.82 -8.48 -16.42
N THR A 38 7.21 -7.48 -17.03
CA THR A 38 6.94 -7.43 -18.48
C THR A 38 7.50 -6.16 -19.10
N ASP A 39 7.46 -6.06 -20.44
CA ASP A 39 7.73 -4.82 -21.13
C ASP A 39 6.66 -3.80 -20.76
N SER A 40 7.09 -2.61 -20.33
CA SER A 40 6.19 -1.57 -19.85
C SER A 40 5.80 -0.63 -21.00
N ALA A 41 4.54 -0.67 -21.42
CA ALA A 41 4.01 0.29 -22.39
C ALA A 41 4.00 1.72 -21.80
N ARG A 42 3.80 1.86 -20.49
CA ARG A 42 3.73 3.14 -19.77
C ARG A 42 5.05 3.92 -19.80
N PHE A 43 6.19 3.23 -19.76
CA PHE A 43 7.51 3.85 -19.67
C PHE A 43 8.33 3.75 -20.97
N SER A 44 7.92 2.94 -21.92
CA SER A 44 8.64 2.73 -23.20
C SER A 44 8.70 3.98 -24.09
N GLU A 45 7.84 4.97 -23.86
CA GLU A 45 7.88 6.25 -24.57
C GLU A 45 9.15 7.06 -24.24
N TRP A 46 9.68 6.89 -23.01
CA TRP A 46 10.82 7.67 -22.51
C TRP A 46 12.09 6.84 -22.33
N PHE A 47 11.98 5.52 -22.18
CA PHE A 47 13.10 4.67 -21.83
C PHE A 47 13.17 3.42 -22.69
N GLU A 48 14.35 3.16 -23.27
CA GLU A 48 14.59 1.93 -24.02
C GLU A 48 14.57 0.71 -23.08
N ASN A 49 13.97 -0.38 -23.55
CA ASN A 49 13.87 -1.65 -22.79
C ASN A 49 13.22 -1.46 -21.40
N ALA A 50 12.26 -0.55 -21.29
CA ALA A 50 11.53 -0.31 -20.05
C ALA A 50 10.77 -1.59 -19.64
N ARG A 51 11.09 -2.12 -18.47
CA ARG A 51 10.43 -3.30 -17.89
C ARG A 51 10.04 -3.04 -16.45
N ALA A 52 8.84 -3.48 -16.07
CA ALA A 52 8.31 -3.34 -14.72
C ALA A 52 7.32 -4.45 -14.40
N ALA A 53 7.09 -4.68 -13.12
CA ALA A 53 5.97 -5.49 -12.63
C ALA A 53 4.81 -4.54 -12.31
N GLU A 54 3.97 -4.28 -13.30
CA GLU A 54 2.86 -3.32 -13.23
C GLU A 54 1.55 -3.99 -12.85
N VAL A 55 0.70 -3.29 -12.09
CA VAL A 55 -0.67 -3.71 -11.81
C VAL A 55 -1.54 -3.28 -12.99
N LEU A 56 -1.83 -4.22 -13.89
CA LEU A 56 -2.55 -3.98 -15.15
C LEU A 56 -4.01 -4.44 -15.11
N HIS A 57 -4.43 -5.15 -14.06
CA HIS A 57 -5.82 -5.57 -13.91
C HIS A 57 -6.67 -4.46 -13.27
N GLU A 58 -7.95 -4.50 -13.57
CA GLU A 58 -8.93 -3.56 -13.02
C GLU A 58 -9.07 -3.76 -11.50
N ILE A 59 -9.18 -2.65 -10.78
CA ILE A 59 -9.36 -2.67 -9.33
C ILE A 59 -10.84 -2.65 -9.00
N ASP A 60 -11.36 -3.79 -8.55
CA ASP A 60 -12.77 -3.92 -8.17
C ASP A 60 -13.03 -3.39 -6.75
N CYS A 61 -13.77 -2.27 -6.68
CA CYS A 61 -14.25 -1.65 -5.44
C CYS A 61 -15.72 -1.27 -5.59
N PRO A 62 -16.64 -2.25 -5.68
CA PRO A 62 -18.03 -2.01 -6.06
C PRO A 62 -18.83 -1.16 -5.04
N GLU A 63 -18.33 -1.01 -3.82
CA GLU A 63 -18.92 -0.16 -2.80
C GLU A 63 -18.54 1.32 -2.92
N LEU A 64 -17.55 1.66 -3.77
CA LEU A 64 -17.17 3.05 -4.05
C LEU A 64 -17.88 3.53 -5.33
N SER A 65 -18.37 4.77 -5.30
CA SER A 65 -18.87 5.40 -6.53
C SER A 65 -17.71 5.75 -7.47
N GLU A 66 -18.00 5.83 -8.78
CA GLU A 66 -17.02 6.28 -9.78
C GLU A 66 -16.40 7.64 -9.45
N GLU A 67 -17.20 8.55 -8.86
CA GLU A 67 -16.72 9.87 -8.42
C GLU A 67 -15.67 9.76 -7.32
N ILE A 68 -15.89 8.86 -6.34
CA ILE A 68 -14.91 8.61 -5.26
C ILE A 68 -13.64 8.00 -5.86
N ILE A 69 -13.77 6.96 -6.69
CA ILE A 69 -12.61 6.30 -7.33
C ILE A 69 -11.80 7.32 -8.13
N ALA A 70 -12.44 8.17 -8.93
CA ALA A 70 -11.77 9.20 -9.72
C ALA A 70 -11.09 10.31 -8.87
N SER A 71 -11.48 10.46 -7.61
CA SER A 71 -10.87 11.42 -6.67
C SER A 71 -9.64 10.89 -5.94
N LEU A 72 -9.38 9.58 -6.00
CA LEU A 72 -8.25 8.93 -5.34
C LEU A 72 -7.07 8.80 -6.29
N ASP A 73 -5.87 8.96 -5.78
CA ASP A 73 -4.68 8.47 -6.48
C ASP A 73 -4.58 6.93 -6.36
N ASN A 74 -3.77 6.33 -7.22
CA ASN A 74 -3.59 4.88 -7.23
C ASN A 74 -3.13 4.34 -5.87
N ALA A 75 -2.26 5.05 -5.17
CA ALA A 75 -1.78 4.62 -3.85
C ALA A 75 -2.92 4.55 -2.83
N ALA A 76 -3.83 5.53 -2.81
CA ALA A 76 -4.96 5.56 -1.90
C ALA A 76 -6.02 4.50 -2.28
N LEU A 77 -6.32 4.35 -3.58
CA LEU A 77 -7.24 3.32 -4.06
C LEU A 77 -6.76 1.91 -3.73
N TRP A 78 -5.47 1.63 -3.98
CA TRP A 78 -4.88 0.32 -3.69
C TRP A 78 -4.80 0.05 -2.19
N ALA A 79 -4.42 1.05 -1.40
CA ALA A 79 -4.42 0.94 0.06
C ALA A 79 -5.82 0.67 0.62
N TYR A 80 -6.85 1.32 0.07
CA TYR A 80 -8.24 1.05 0.41
C TYR A 80 -8.62 -0.40 0.06
N LYS A 81 -8.37 -0.84 -1.18
CA LYS A 81 -8.68 -2.20 -1.66
C LYS A 81 -8.08 -3.28 -0.75
N VAL A 82 -6.77 -3.24 -0.54
CA VAL A 82 -6.09 -4.26 0.28
C VAL A 82 -6.46 -4.17 1.75
N GLY A 83 -6.69 -2.96 2.27
CA GLY A 83 -7.16 -2.75 3.65
C GLY A 83 -8.56 -3.33 3.87
N ARG A 84 -9.49 -3.08 2.94
CA ARG A 84 -10.82 -3.66 2.94
C ARG A 84 -10.78 -5.19 2.91
N ASP A 85 -9.99 -5.77 2.04
CA ASP A 85 -9.87 -7.22 1.92
C ASP A 85 -9.31 -7.85 3.21
N ALA A 86 -8.30 -7.21 3.81
CA ALA A 86 -7.78 -7.62 5.10
C ALA A 86 -8.85 -7.57 6.20
N LEU A 87 -9.68 -6.52 6.23
CA LEU A 87 -10.79 -6.39 7.18
C LEU A 87 -11.90 -7.43 6.93
N ILE A 88 -12.19 -7.76 5.67
CA ILE A 88 -13.14 -8.82 5.30
C ILE A 88 -12.61 -10.16 5.81
N GLN A 89 -11.37 -10.51 5.51
CA GLN A 89 -10.77 -11.77 5.95
C GLN A 89 -10.72 -11.85 7.48
N ALA A 90 -10.44 -10.75 8.17
CA ALA A 90 -10.48 -10.68 9.63
C ALA A 90 -11.90 -10.76 10.22
N GLY A 91 -12.96 -10.65 9.41
CA GLY A 91 -14.35 -10.60 9.88
C GLY A 91 -14.71 -9.28 10.60
N LEU A 92 -14.00 -8.18 10.29
CA LEU A 92 -14.14 -6.90 11.00
C LEU A 92 -14.93 -5.84 10.21
N VAL A 93 -15.12 -6.02 8.91
CA VAL A 93 -15.78 -5.04 8.03
C VAL A 93 -17.19 -4.66 8.51
N ASN A 94 -17.90 -5.58 9.16
CA ASN A 94 -19.24 -5.37 9.70
C ASN A 94 -19.26 -5.14 11.22
N CYS A 95 -18.15 -4.73 11.83
CA CYS A 95 -18.04 -4.45 13.26
C CYS A 95 -17.72 -2.96 13.49
N PRO A 96 -18.71 -2.03 13.47
CA PRO A 96 -18.46 -0.60 13.63
C PRO A 96 -17.65 -0.25 14.87
N ARG A 97 -17.94 -0.91 16.00
CA ARG A 97 -17.18 -0.70 17.25
C ARG A 97 -15.71 -1.10 17.11
N CYS A 98 -15.42 -2.20 16.39
CA CYS A 98 -14.04 -2.63 16.16
C CYS A 98 -13.30 -1.62 15.28
N LEU A 99 -13.97 -1.08 14.25
CA LEU A 99 -13.40 -0.07 13.35
C LEU A 99 -13.19 1.27 14.06
N ASP A 100 -14.10 1.65 14.99
CA ASP A 100 -13.97 2.88 15.78
C ASP A 100 -12.71 2.88 16.67
N GLU A 101 -12.28 1.73 17.16
CA GLU A 101 -11.12 1.58 18.04
C GLU A 101 -9.83 1.23 17.26
N MET A 102 -9.95 0.82 15.98
CA MET A 102 -8.81 0.38 15.16
C MET A 102 -8.02 1.56 14.60
N GLY A 103 -6.70 1.51 14.80
CA GLY A 103 -5.77 2.46 14.18
C GLY A 103 -5.29 2.01 12.80
N LEU A 104 -4.77 2.96 12.02
CA LEU A 104 -4.22 2.77 10.70
C LEU A 104 -2.79 3.29 10.64
N ILE A 105 -1.87 2.50 10.10
CA ILE A 105 -0.53 2.97 9.74
C ILE A 105 -0.30 2.64 8.27
N VAL A 106 0.02 3.65 7.46
CA VAL A 106 0.32 3.49 6.03
C VAL A 106 1.79 3.77 5.76
N GLY A 107 2.47 2.81 5.17
CA GLY A 107 3.85 2.93 4.71
C GLY A 107 3.90 3.24 3.21
N VAL A 108 4.55 4.33 2.82
CA VAL A 108 4.69 4.79 1.44
C VAL A 108 6.07 5.38 1.18
N SER A 109 6.51 5.41 -0.08
CA SER A 109 7.74 6.13 -0.49
C SER A 109 7.41 7.38 -1.29
N SER A 110 6.55 7.26 -2.29
CA SER A 110 6.24 8.33 -3.26
C SER A 110 4.74 8.55 -3.49
N ALA A 111 3.87 7.89 -2.71
CA ALA A 111 2.42 8.05 -2.82
C ALA A 111 1.99 9.53 -2.76
N GLY A 112 0.97 9.88 -3.55
CA GLY A 112 0.48 11.26 -3.65
C GLY A 112 1.31 12.17 -4.57
N THR A 113 2.45 11.71 -5.09
CA THR A 113 3.25 12.52 -6.04
C THR A 113 2.61 12.60 -7.42
N GLU A 114 1.80 11.63 -7.81
CA GLU A 114 1.08 11.65 -9.09
C GLU A 114 0.15 12.85 -9.20
N ALA A 115 -0.55 13.19 -8.13
CA ALA A 115 -1.41 14.36 -8.07
C ALA A 115 -0.63 15.69 -8.16
N PHE A 116 0.66 15.68 -7.85
CA PHE A 116 1.48 16.89 -7.91
C PHE A 116 2.02 17.22 -9.30
N LEU A 117 2.27 16.23 -10.16
CA LEU A 117 2.87 16.47 -11.47
C LEU A 117 2.04 17.43 -12.34
N PRO A 118 0.73 17.18 -12.56
CA PRO A 118 -0.12 18.12 -13.32
C PRO A 118 -0.26 19.48 -12.63
N LEU A 119 -0.28 19.50 -11.30
CA LEU A 119 -0.37 20.74 -10.52
C LEU A 119 0.93 21.56 -10.59
N PHE A 120 2.08 20.89 -10.68
CA PHE A 120 3.35 21.56 -10.92
C PHE A 120 3.42 22.20 -12.29
N GLU A 121 2.99 21.50 -13.33
CA GLU A 121 2.94 22.03 -14.69
C GLU A 121 1.97 23.22 -14.80
N GLN A 122 0.77 23.12 -14.20
CA GLN A 122 -0.19 24.21 -14.14
C GLN A 122 0.31 25.39 -13.30
N ARG A 123 1.02 25.14 -12.19
CA ARG A 123 1.54 26.19 -11.33
C ARG A 123 2.66 27.02 -11.95
N ILE A 124 3.45 26.44 -12.83
CA ILE A 124 4.45 27.20 -13.61
C ILE A 124 3.74 28.27 -14.45
N GLN A 125 2.46 28.05 -14.80
CA GLN A 125 1.65 28.97 -15.59
C GLN A 125 0.69 29.85 -14.75
N ASP A 126 0.24 29.40 -13.57
CA ASP A 126 -0.71 30.13 -12.72
C ASP A 126 -0.48 29.94 -11.21
N PHE A 127 -0.09 31.03 -10.54
CA PHE A 127 0.16 31.06 -9.09
C PHE A 127 -1.10 30.91 -8.21
N SER A 128 -2.32 30.90 -8.80
CA SER A 128 -3.59 30.84 -8.05
C SER A 128 -3.91 29.45 -7.48
N LEU A 129 -3.20 28.39 -7.92
CA LEU A 129 -3.47 26.98 -7.57
C LEU A 129 -2.92 26.52 -6.22
N ARG A 130 -2.55 27.43 -5.32
CA ARG A 130 -2.07 27.09 -3.97
C ARG A 130 -3.01 26.17 -3.20
N LYS A 131 -4.33 26.31 -3.38
CA LYS A 131 -5.36 25.53 -2.66
C LYS A 131 -5.37 24.05 -3.07
N ALA A 132 -5.12 23.75 -4.35
CA ALA A 132 -5.09 22.38 -4.85
C ALA A 132 -3.86 21.59 -4.34
N MET A 133 -2.77 22.28 -3.97
CA MET A 133 -1.57 21.64 -3.42
C MET A 133 -1.74 21.10 -1.99
N TYR A 134 -2.78 21.51 -1.27
CA TYR A 134 -3.06 21.02 0.08
C TYR A 134 -3.91 19.74 0.06
N SER A 135 -4.56 19.41 -1.05
CA SER A 135 -5.39 18.21 -1.20
C SER A 135 -4.61 16.98 -1.67
N GLY A 136 -3.40 17.16 -2.17
CA GLY A 136 -2.49 16.09 -2.56
C GLY A 136 -1.32 15.96 -1.58
N GLY A 137 -0.71 14.79 -1.51
CA GLY A 137 0.48 14.53 -0.71
C GLY A 137 0.35 13.24 0.11
N PHE A 138 1.45 12.85 0.71
CA PHE A 138 1.53 11.59 1.47
C PHE A 138 0.38 11.40 2.48
N SER A 139 -0.05 12.46 3.16
CA SER A 139 -1.11 12.40 4.16
C SER A 139 -2.51 12.18 3.59
N SER A 140 -2.75 12.54 2.31
CA SER A 140 -4.05 12.34 1.67
C SER A 140 -4.41 10.86 1.58
N CYS A 141 -3.44 10.00 1.27
CA CYS A 141 -3.62 8.56 1.24
C CYS A 141 -4.15 8.03 2.60
N CYS A 142 -3.50 8.39 3.71
CA CYS A 142 -3.94 7.95 5.04
C CYS A 142 -5.34 8.43 5.40
N SER A 143 -5.63 9.71 5.17
CA SER A 143 -6.94 10.29 5.52
C SER A 143 -8.07 9.73 4.67
N SER A 144 -7.86 9.53 3.38
CA SER A 144 -8.83 8.91 2.48
C SER A 144 -9.12 7.47 2.90
N VAL A 145 -8.07 6.66 3.09
CA VAL A 145 -8.21 5.26 3.48
C VAL A 145 -8.91 5.10 4.82
N SER A 146 -8.52 5.86 5.86
CA SER A 146 -9.18 5.78 7.17
C SER A 146 -10.66 6.17 7.11
N THR A 147 -10.99 7.21 6.34
CA THR A 147 -12.37 7.67 6.16
C THR A 147 -13.22 6.62 5.44
N LEU A 148 -12.72 6.10 4.32
CA LEU A 148 -13.45 5.14 3.49
C LEU A 148 -13.62 3.78 4.17
N LEU A 149 -12.65 3.34 4.98
CA LEU A 149 -12.75 2.12 5.78
C LEU A 149 -13.48 2.31 7.10
N GLY A 150 -13.85 3.54 7.47
CA GLY A 150 -14.53 3.85 8.72
C GLY A 150 -13.67 3.70 9.98
N LEU A 151 -12.34 3.78 9.84
CA LEU A 151 -11.39 3.67 10.95
C LEU A 151 -11.32 4.99 11.70
N LYS A 152 -11.49 4.96 13.04
CA LYS A 152 -11.49 6.17 13.89
C LYS A 152 -10.39 6.17 14.95
N GLY A 153 -9.57 5.12 15.00
CA GLY A 153 -8.36 5.10 15.81
C GLY A 153 -7.28 6.06 15.30
N GLY A 154 -6.12 6.02 15.91
CA GLY A 154 -4.97 6.83 15.46
C GLY A 154 -4.55 6.51 14.03
N VAL A 155 -4.28 7.54 13.23
CA VAL A 155 -3.87 7.40 11.83
C VAL A 155 -2.46 7.97 11.68
N GLU A 156 -1.54 7.14 11.19
CA GLU A 156 -0.14 7.52 11.02
C GLU A 156 0.38 7.18 9.62
N LEU A 157 1.33 7.98 9.17
CA LEU A 157 2.07 7.78 7.93
C LEU A 157 3.53 7.51 8.22
N VAL A 158 4.09 6.52 7.54
CA VAL A 158 5.52 6.21 7.55
C VAL A 158 6.08 6.37 6.15
N ALA A 159 7.03 7.29 5.98
CA ALA A 159 7.70 7.54 4.71
C ALA A 159 9.21 7.34 4.88
N THR A 160 9.65 6.09 4.88
CA THR A 160 11.05 5.68 5.06
C THR A 160 11.59 4.91 3.86
N ALA A 161 11.21 5.35 2.67
CA ALA A 161 11.59 4.74 1.40
C ALA A 161 11.27 3.23 1.38
N CYS A 162 12.18 2.40 0.88
CA CYS A 162 12.00 0.94 0.72
C CYS A 162 11.59 0.20 2.01
N THR A 163 11.78 0.80 3.18
CA THR A 163 11.42 0.21 4.48
C THR A 163 10.11 0.73 5.05
N ALA A 164 9.36 1.55 4.31
CA ALA A 164 8.16 2.19 4.83
C ALA A 164 7.09 1.16 5.27
N SER A 165 6.79 0.18 4.41
CA SER A 165 5.81 -0.86 4.72
C SER A 165 6.21 -1.76 5.90
N PRO A 166 7.45 -2.32 5.97
CA PRO A 166 7.89 -3.04 7.16
C PRO A 166 7.88 -2.19 8.44
N ASN A 167 8.22 -0.91 8.36
CA ASN A 167 8.16 -0.01 9.50
C ASN A 167 6.72 0.24 9.96
N ALA A 168 5.76 0.36 9.03
CA ALA A 168 4.33 0.46 9.39
C ALA A 168 3.86 -0.78 10.16
N VAL A 169 4.25 -1.98 9.70
CA VAL A 169 3.95 -3.24 10.40
C VAL A 169 4.61 -3.27 11.80
N GLY A 170 5.90 -2.90 11.89
CA GLY A 170 6.63 -2.86 13.16
C GLY A 170 6.01 -1.89 14.17
N MET A 171 5.62 -0.70 13.73
CA MET A 171 4.95 0.29 14.59
C MET A 171 3.57 -0.19 15.06
N ALA A 172 2.77 -0.78 14.17
CA ALA A 172 1.48 -1.36 14.53
C ALA A 172 1.62 -2.48 15.55
N PHE A 173 2.61 -3.36 15.35
CA PHE A 173 2.98 -4.40 16.32
C PHE A 173 3.36 -3.80 17.68
N ASP A 174 4.22 -2.80 17.71
CA ASP A 174 4.66 -2.14 18.94
C ASP A 174 3.50 -1.45 19.69
N TYR A 175 2.55 -0.88 18.96
CA TYR A 175 1.37 -0.25 19.58
C TYR A 175 0.52 -1.27 20.31
N ILE A 176 0.27 -2.43 19.69
CA ILE A 176 -0.49 -3.51 20.32
C ILE A 176 0.31 -4.14 21.46
N GLN A 177 1.59 -4.45 21.24
CA GLN A 177 2.44 -5.09 22.23
C GLN A 177 2.54 -4.27 23.53
N ASN A 178 2.57 -2.94 23.39
CA ASN A 178 2.64 -2.01 24.52
C ASN A 178 1.27 -1.60 25.06
N GLY A 179 0.15 -2.18 24.56
CA GLY A 179 -1.20 -1.93 25.03
C GLY A 179 -1.76 -0.55 24.67
N LYS A 180 -1.23 0.11 23.63
CA LYS A 180 -1.76 1.38 23.11
C LYS A 180 -2.97 1.19 22.22
N SER A 181 -3.11 0.02 21.58
CA SER A 181 -4.24 -0.38 20.77
C SER A 181 -4.51 -1.86 20.95
N SER A 182 -5.74 -2.31 20.73
CA SER A 182 -6.10 -3.73 20.66
C SER A 182 -6.09 -4.27 19.23
N ALA A 183 -6.21 -3.41 18.23
CA ALA A 183 -6.18 -3.78 16.81
C ALA A 183 -5.62 -2.64 15.95
N MET A 184 -4.86 -2.99 14.93
CA MET A 184 -4.24 -2.06 13.98
C MET A 184 -4.33 -2.62 12.56
N LEU A 185 -4.61 -1.75 11.61
CA LEU A 185 -4.43 -2.02 10.18
C LEU A 185 -3.10 -1.42 9.72
N ALA A 186 -2.17 -2.27 9.28
CA ALA A 186 -0.92 -1.84 8.67
C ALA A 186 -1.00 -2.04 7.16
N VAL A 187 -0.73 -0.99 6.39
CA VAL A 187 -0.82 -0.98 4.93
C VAL A 187 0.50 -0.50 4.35
N GLY A 188 0.96 -1.16 3.29
CA GLY A 188 1.99 -0.67 2.39
C GLY A 188 1.42 -0.51 1.00
N THR A 189 1.70 0.60 0.33
CA THR A 189 1.21 0.85 -1.03
C THR A 189 2.22 1.70 -1.80
N GLU A 190 2.55 1.28 -3.02
CA GLU A 190 3.51 2.00 -3.86
C GLU A 190 3.23 1.76 -5.34
N PRO A 191 2.57 2.68 -6.04
CA PRO A 191 2.56 2.72 -7.50
C PRO A 191 3.92 3.16 -8.05
N ILE A 192 4.26 2.71 -9.27
CA ILE A 192 5.45 3.24 -9.95
C ILE A 192 5.09 4.55 -10.64
N TYR A 193 5.70 5.63 -10.20
CA TYR A 193 5.59 6.94 -10.85
C TYR A 193 6.76 7.20 -11.79
N LEU A 194 6.54 8.02 -12.83
CA LEU A 194 7.56 8.36 -13.82
C LEU A 194 8.87 8.87 -13.18
N PRO A 195 8.87 9.77 -12.18
CA PRO A 195 10.11 10.20 -11.52
C PRO A 195 10.85 9.07 -10.81
N THR A 196 10.12 8.12 -10.21
CA THR A 196 10.71 6.96 -9.55
C THR A 196 11.39 6.05 -10.56
N PHE A 197 10.69 5.70 -11.65
CA PHE A 197 11.25 4.89 -12.73
C PHE A 197 12.49 5.57 -13.35
N ALA A 198 12.37 6.86 -13.69
CA ALA A 198 13.46 7.64 -14.26
C ALA A 198 14.70 7.69 -13.36
N GLY A 199 14.50 7.82 -12.04
CA GLY A 199 15.58 7.82 -11.06
C GLY A 199 16.38 6.52 -11.06
N PHE A 200 15.71 5.38 -10.99
CA PHE A 200 16.39 4.06 -11.03
C PHE A 200 17.00 3.76 -12.39
N TYR A 201 16.34 4.16 -13.48
CA TYR A 201 16.90 4.04 -14.83
C TYR A 201 18.18 4.85 -14.99
N ALA A 202 18.19 6.11 -14.55
CA ALA A 202 19.34 7.00 -14.62
C ALA A 202 20.54 6.53 -13.78
N LEU A 203 20.28 5.83 -12.66
CA LEU A 203 21.32 5.21 -11.84
C LEU A 203 21.93 3.96 -12.49
N ASN A 204 21.37 3.48 -13.60
CA ASN A 204 21.82 2.27 -14.30
C ASN A 204 21.89 1.02 -13.40
N VAL A 205 20.91 0.90 -12.49
CA VAL A 205 20.83 -0.24 -11.55
C VAL A 205 19.77 -1.26 -11.94
N MET A 206 19.01 -1.00 -12.99
CA MET A 206 17.96 -1.88 -13.46
C MET A 206 18.51 -3.05 -14.28
N HIS A 207 17.94 -4.25 -14.07
CA HIS A 207 18.28 -5.41 -14.89
C HIS A 207 17.58 -5.30 -16.25
N PRO A 208 18.28 -5.60 -17.37
CA PRO A 208 17.72 -5.38 -18.73
C PRO A 208 16.57 -6.34 -19.09
N VAL A 209 16.42 -7.44 -18.39
CA VAL A 209 15.35 -8.42 -18.65
C VAL A 209 14.48 -8.62 -17.39
N SER A 210 15.03 -9.27 -16.36
CA SER A 210 14.36 -9.53 -15.09
C SER A 210 15.40 -9.82 -14.03
N CYS A 211 15.27 -9.24 -12.85
CA CYS A 211 16.18 -9.54 -11.76
C CYS A 211 16.14 -11.04 -11.43
N SER A 212 17.32 -11.58 -11.12
CA SER A 212 17.49 -12.99 -10.78
C SER A 212 18.28 -13.09 -9.47
N PRO A 213 17.61 -13.04 -8.31
CA PRO A 213 18.27 -13.06 -7.02
C PRO A 213 19.17 -14.29 -6.86
N PHE A 214 20.36 -14.10 -6.27
CA PHE A 214 21.35 -15.14 -5.99
C PHE A 214 21.96 -15.85 -7.23
N SER A 215 21.71 -15.36 -8.45
CA SER A 215 22.24 -15.93 -9.70
C SER A 215 23.65 -15.46 -10.06
N GLY A 216 24.19 -14.47 -9.35
CA GLY A 216 25.44 -13.79 -9.72
C GLY A 216 25.25 -12.68 -10.77
N GLN A 217 24.04 -12.46 -11.28
CA GLN A 217 23.73 -11.33 -12.16
C GLN A 217 23.37 -10.10 -11.32
N SER A 218 23.83 -8.92 -11.77
CA SER A 218 23.53 -7.64 -11.12
C SER A 218 22.33 -6.97 -11.74
N GLY A 219 21.58 -6.22 -10.95
CA GLY A 219 20.45 -5.42 -11.38
C GLY A 219 19.16 -5.74 -10.63
N MET A 220 18.30 -4.75 -10.54
CA MET A 220 16.97 -4.85 -9.92
C MET A 220 15.87 -4.70 -10.96
N SER A 221 14.70 -5.22 -10.70
CA SER A 221 13.47 -4.90 -11.41
C SER A 221 12.57 -4.08 -10.49
N ILE A 222 11.90 -3.09 -11.06
CA ILE A 222 10.94 -2.26 -10.33
C ILE A 222 9.55 -2.87 -10.44
N GLY A 223 8.77 -2.75 -9.39
CA GLY A 223 7.39 -3.24 -9.34
C GLY A 223 6.50 -2.32 -8.52
N GLU A 224 5.21 -2.47 -8.68
CA GLU A 224 4.19 -1.75 -7.94
C GLU A 224 3.20 -2.71 -7.30
N GLY A 225 2.48 -2.22 -6.29
CA GLY A 225 1.48 -3.00 -5.61
C GLY A 225 1.13 -2.43 -4.24
N ALA A 226 0.28 -3.17 -3.54
CA ALA A 226 -0.10 -2.87 -2.17
C ALA A 226 -0.28 -4.16 -1.36
N GLY A 227 -0.14 -4.04 -0.05
CA GLY A 227 -0.42 -5.11 0.90
C GLY A 227 -0.92 -4.56 2.22
N ALA A 228 -1.80 -5.29 2.87
CA ALA A 228 -2.32 -4.94 4.18
C ALA A 228 -2.37 -6.15 5.09
N ILE A 229 -2.15 -5.90 6.38
CA ILE A 229 -2.38 -6.89 7.44
C ILE A 229 -3.16 -6.28 8.59
N VAL A 230 -4.12 -7.02 9.12
CA VAL A 230 -4.78 -6.74 10.39
C VAL A 230 -3.99 -7.41 11.49
N LEU A 231 -3.50 -6.61 12.43
CA LEU A 231 -2.82 -7.05 13.63
C LEU A 231 -3.74 -6.88 14.83
N GLU A 232 -3.82 -7.89 15.69
CA GLU A 232 -4.65 -7.85 16.90
C GLU A 232 -3.89 -8.37 18.12
N GLU A 233 -4.25 -7.85 19.29
CA GLU A 233 -3.88 -8.48 20.54
C GLU A 233 -4.56 -9.84 20.65
N TYR A 234 -3.81 -10.85 21.05
CA TYR A 234 -4.26 -12.25 21.00
C TYR A 234 -5.55 -12.51 21.77
N GLU A 235 -5.67 -12.00 22.99
CA GLU A 235 -6.87 -12.22 23.80
C GLU A 235 -8.09 -11.45 23.24
N HIS A 236 -7.85 -10.29 22.61
CA HIS A 236 -8.86 -9.56 21.86
C HIS A 236 -9.37 -10.38 20.67
N ALA A 237 -8.45 -10.95 19.87
CA ALA A 237 -8.79 -11.79 18.72
C ALA A 237 -9.60 -13.03 19.14
N ILE A 238 -9.17 -13.74 20.19
CA ILE A 238 -9.90 -14.90 20.72
C ILE A 238 -11.28 -14.50 21.23
N ALA A 239 -11.40 -13.43 21.99
CA ALA A 239 -12.66 -12.98 22.59
C ALA A 239 -13.75 -12.66 21.54
N ARG A 240 -13.36 -12.19 20.35
CA ARG A 240 -14.28 -11.93 19.24
C ARG A 240 -14.48 -13.13 18.29
N GLY A 241 -13.80 -14.25 18.54
CA GLY A 241 -13.89 -15.45 17.70
C GLY A 241 -13.15 -15.35 16.36
N ALA A 242 -12.02 -14.62 16.31
CA ALA A 242 -11.16 -14.59 15.13
C ALA A 242 -10.62 -16.00 14.81
N THR A 243 -10.52 -16.31 13.52
CA THR A 243 -10.00 -17.59 12.99
C THR A 243 -8.59 -17.42 12.42
#